data_362ccd35403d96f82c7b439246451052
#
_entry.id   362ccd35403d96f82c7b439246451052
#
_cell.length_a   1.000
_cell.length_b   1.000
_cell.length_c   1.000
_cell.angle_alpha   90.00
_cell.angle_beta   90.00
_cell.angle_gamma   90.00
#
_symmetry.space_group_name_H-M   'P 1'
#
loop_
_entity.id
_entity.type
_entity.pdbx_description
1 polymer ?
#
loop_
_entity_poly.entity_id
_entity_poly.type
_entity_poly.pdbx_seq_one_letter_code
_entity_poly.pdbx_strand_id
1 'polypeptide(L)'
;MQPYALYTHFTTHQRKGNALIEILMKANHIVSSAKGCRLYIINHDTENKDSIWVTELWDSQEDHAISLSLDGCKELIVEAGPLLAAEPRQIVLHPIAGKGFE
;
A
#
# COMPACT_ATOMS: atom_id res chain seq x y z
N MET A 1 -15.35 13.81 8.70
CA MET A 1 -14.63 12.93 7.78
C MET A 1 -13.99 11.80 8.57
N GLN A 2 -14.18 10.55 8.17
CA GLN A 2 -13.62 9.42 8.90
C GLN A 2 -12.24 9.07 8.36
N PRO A 3 -11.23 9.01 9.21
CA PRO A 3 -9.93 8.50 8.80
C PRO A 3 -10.03 7.07 8.29
N TYR A 4 -9.11 6.70 7.42
CA TYR A 4 -9.14 5.43 6.72
C TYR A 4 -7.74 4.81 6.79
N ALA A 5 -7.63 3.67 7.43
CA ALA A 5 -6.39 2.92 7.48
C ALA A 5 -6.51 1.64 6.67
N LEU A 6 -5.47 1.31 5.95
CA LEU A 6 -5.47 0.17 5.06
C LEU A 6 -4.18 -0.62 5.25
N TYR A 7 -4.34 -1.91 5.50
CA TYR A 7 -3.21 -2.84 5.60
C TYR A 7 -3.36 -3.83 4.46
N THR A 8 -2.41 -3.84 3.54
CA THR A 8 -2.45 -4.72 2.38
C THR A 8 -1.33 -5.74 2.47
N HIS A 9 -1.67 -7.01 2.38
CA HIS A 9 -0.72 -8.11 2.39
C HIS A 9 -0.54 -8.67 0.99
N PHE A 10 0.70 -8.68 0.52
CA PHE A 10 1.08 -9.24 -0.77
C PHE A 10 1.93 -10.49 -0.56
N THR A 11 1.59 -11.56 -1.27
CA THR A 11 2.43 -12.76 -1.34
C THR A 11 2.94 -12.87 -2.76
N THR A 12 4.26 -12.82 -2.95
CA THR A 12 4.84 -12.92 -4.28
C THR A 12 5.24 -14.37 -4.59
N HIS A 13 5.50 -14.63 -5.86
CA HIS A 13 6.21 -15.83 -6.25
C HIS A 13 7.61 -15.81 -5.62
N GLN A 14 8.21 -16.99 -5.52
CA GLN A 14 9.50 -17.14 -4.88
C GLN A 14 10.55 -16.20 -5.48
N ARG A 15 11.25 -15.48 -4.62
CA ARG A 15 12.32 -14.53 -4.98
C ARG A 15 11.85 -13.28 -5.73
N LYS A 16 10.55 -13.01 -5.73
CA LYS A 16 10.00 -11.83 -6.39
C LYS A 16 9.66 -10.69 -5.42
N GLY A 17 9.89 -10.91 -4.12
CA GLY A 17 9.59 -9.89 -3.12
C GLY A 17 10.30 -8.57 -3.37
N ASN A 18 11.60 -8.60 -3.68
CA ASN A 18 12.35 -7.36 -3.93
C ASN A 18 11.85 -6.64 -5.17
N ALA A 19 11.45 -7.37 -6.21
CA ALA A 19 10.90 -6.75 -7.41
C ALA A 19 9.57 -6.03 -7.09
N LEU A 20 8.73 -6.64 -6.26
CA LEU A 20 7.50 -5.99 -5.82
C LEU A 20 7.78 -4.74 -4.99
N ILE A 21 8.76 -4.80 -4.09
CA ILE A 21 9.14 -3.64 -3.27
C ILE A 21 9.54 -2.46 -4.14
N GLU A 22 10.29 -2.68 -5.21
CA GLU A 22 10.66 -1.60 -6.12
C GLU A 22 9.44 -0.94 -6.74
N ILE A 23 8.44 -1.75 -7.13
CA ILE A 23 7.18 -1.23 -7.67
C ILE A 23 6.43 -0.43 -6.59
N LEU A 24 6.36 -0.96 -5.37
CA LEU A 24 5.69 -0.26 -4.27
C LEU A 24 6.40 1.03 -3.89
N MET A 25 7.73 1.09 -4.01
CA MET A 25 8.48 2.33 -3.78
C MET A 25 8.12 3.40 -4.82
N LYS A 26 7.93 3.00 -6.08
CA LYS A 26 7.45 3.93 -7.11
C LYS A 26 6.04 4.40 -6.79
N ALA A 27 5.16 3.50 -6.35
CA ALA A 27 3.81 3.86 -5.94
C ALA A 27 3.84 4.85 -4.76
N ASN A 28 4.69 4.60 -3.78
CA ASN A 28 4.86 5.50 -2.65
C ASN A 28 5.27 6.90 -3.12
N HIS A 29 6.18 6.98 -4.07
CA HIS A 29 6.62 8.27 -4.60
C HIS A 29 5.44 9.04 -5.22
N ILE A 30 4.54 8.35 -5.89
CA ILE A 30 3.36 8.97 -6.49
C ILE A 30 2.36 9.42 -5.43
N VAL A 31 2.02 8.53 -4.48
CA VAL A 31 0.94 8.79 -3.53
C VAL A 31 1.36 9.63 -2.32
N SER A 32 2.66 9.74 -2.04
CA SER A 32 3.12 10.46 -0.85
C SER A 32 2.74 11.93 -0.84
N SER A 33 2.53 12.52 -2.01
CA SER A 33 2.07 13.91 -2.13
C SER A 33 0.58 14.01 -2.46
N ALA A 34 -0.14 12.89 -2.49
CA ALA A 34 -1.56 12.90 -2.77
C ALA A 34 -2.33 13.52 -1.61
N LYS A 35 -3.45 14.17 -1.94
CA LYS A 35 -4.31 14.75 -0.91
C LYS A 35 -4.76 13.67 0.06
N GLY A 36 -4.60 13.94 1.34
CA GLY A 36 -5.07 13.08 2.40
C GLY A 36 -4.16 11.91 2.76
N CYS A 37 -3.05 11.72 2.06
CA CYS A 37 -2.09 10.68 2.41
C CYS A 37 -1.29 11.11 3.64
N ARG A 38 -1.45 10.38 4.73
CA ARG A 38 -0.76 10.67 5.99
C ARG A 38 0.38 9.70 6.26
N LEU A 39 0.27 8.47 5.74
CA LEU A 39 1.25 7.44 5.99
C LEU A 39 1.20 6.42 4.86
N TYR A 40 2.36 5.99 4.40
CA TYR A 40 2.49 4.90 3.45
C TYR A 40 3.82 4.21 3.73
N ILE A 41 3.77 3.04 4.35
CA ILE A 41 4.98 2.31 4.76
C ILE A 41 4.98 0.91 4.17
N ILE A 42 6.08 0.56 3.54
CA ILE A 42 6.29 -0.76 2.94
C ILE A 42 7.08 -1.60 3.94
N ASN A 43 6.57 -2.78 4.26
CA ASN A 43 7.17 -3.65 5.27
C ASN A 43 7.50 -5.01 4.68
N HIS A 44 8.61 -5.58 5.10
CA HIS A 44 8.88 -7.01 4.94
C HIS A 44 8.30 -7.77 6.13
N ASP A 45 7.77 -8.97 5.88
CA ASP A 45 7.59 -9.94 6.95
C ASP A 45 8.99 -10.35 7.43
N THR A 46 9.18 -10.41 8.74
CA THR A 46 10.50 -10.75 9.31
C THR A 46 10.95 -12.17 8.96
N GLU A 47 10.00 -13.06 8.66
CA GLU A 47 10.28 -14.48 8.39
C GLU A 47 10.29 -14.83 6.91
N ASN A 48 9.78 -13.96 6.04
CA ASN A 48 9.62 -14.28 4.63
C ASN A 48 9.70 -13.02 3.77
N LYS A 49 10.77 -12.90 3.00
CA LYS A 49 10.99 -11.74 2.12
C LYS A 49 9.99 -11.63 0.98
N ASP A 50 9.26 -12.70 0.68
CA ASP A 50 8.23 -12.69 -0.35
C ASP A 50 6.84 -12.40 0.22
N SER A 51 6.75 -12.08 1.51
CA SER A 51 5.55 -11.64 2.18
C SER A 51 5.73 -10.17 2.56
N ILE A 52 4.93 -9.30 1.94
CA ILE A 52 5.11 -7.85 2.04
C ILE A 52 3.81 -7.22 2.50
N TRP A 53 3.93 -6.28 3.44
CA TRP A 53 2.79 -5.55 3.97
C TRP A 53 2.95 -4.07 3.69
N VAL A 54 1.86 -3.43 3.25
CA VAL A 54 1.83 -1.97 3.11
C VAL A 54 0.85 -1.43 4.13
N THR A 55 1.32 -0.48 4.93
CA THR A 55 0.53 0.22 5.95
C THR A 55 0.21 1.61 5.43
N GLU A 56 -1.07 1.95 5.35
CA GLU A 56 -1.50 3.25 4.86
C GLU A 56 -2.44 3.93 5.85
N LEU A 57 -2.34 5.23 5.95
CA LEU A 57 -3.27 6.05 6.70
C LEU A 57 -3.67 7.25 5.84
N TRP A 58 -4.97 7.43 5.69
CA TRP A 58 -5.55 8.48 4.85
C TRP A 58 -6.58 9.28 5.63
N ASP A 59 -6.78 10.53 5.25
CA ASP A 59 -7.81 11.37 5.87
C ASP A 59 -9.20 10.82 5.61
N SER A 60 -9.41 10.14 4.48
CA SER A 60 -10.70 9.54 4.14
C SER A 60 -10.53 8.42 3.11
N GLN A 61 -11.54 7.57 3.03
CA GLN A 61 -11.58 6.52 2.01
C GLN A 61 -11.61 7.13 0.60
N GLU A 62 -12.29 8.27 0.45
CA GLU A 62 -12.37 8.95 -0.84
C GLU A 62 -10.99 9.40 -1.32
N ASP A 63 -10.19 9.99 -0.43
CA ASP A 63 -8.84 10.42 -0.79
C ASP A 63 -7.99 9.24 -1.26
N HIS A 64 -8.09 8.10 -0.58
CA HIS A 64 -7.40 6.90 -1.02
C HIS A 64 -7.87 6.45 -2.41
N ALA A 65 -9.19 6.42 -2.62
CA ALA A 65 -9.75 6.02 -3.91
C ALA A 65 -9.26 6.92 -5.05
N ILE A 66 -9.23 8.23 -4.82
CA ILE A 66 -8.74 9.20 -5.80
C ILE A 66 -7.26 8.96 -6.11
N SER A 67 -6.46 8.59 -5.11
CA SER A 67 -5.04 8.35 -5.31
C SER A 67 -4.76 7.22 -6.32
N LEU A 68 -5.65 6.25 -6.42
CA LEU A 68 -5.49 5.14 -7.35
C LEU A 68 -5.63 5.55 -8.81
N SER A 69 -6.21 6.73 -9.06
CA SER A 69 -6.36 7.27 -10.41
C SER A 69 -5.23 8.22 -10.83
N LEU A 70 -4.25 8.44 -9.94
CA LEU A 70 -3.11 9.28 -10.27
C LEU A 70 -2.27 8.67 -11.39
N ASP A 71 -1.65 9.53 -12.20
CA ASP A 71 -0.82 9.08 -13.31
C ASP A 71 0.28 8.12 -12.84
N GLY A 72 0.40 7.01 -13.53
CA GLY A 72 1.39 6.00 -13.23
C GLY A 72 0.90 4.88 -12.32
N CYS A 73 -0.15 5.10 -11.52
CA CYS A 73 -0.63 4.07 -10.60
C CYS A 73 -1.16 2.83 -11.30
N LYS A 74 -1.93 3.00 -12.37
CA LYS A 74 -2.49 1.86 -13.11
C LYS A 74 -1.38 1.00 -13.71
N GLU A 75 -0.35 1.63 -14.25
CA GLU A 75 0.78 0.94 -14.85
C GLU A 75 1.51 0.10 -13.81
N LEU A 76 1.67 0.63 -12.59
CA LEU A 76 2.33 -0.11 -11.51
C LEU A 76 1.50 -1.31 -11.06
N ILE A 77 0.18 -1.16 -11.01
CA ILE A 77 -0.71 -2.28 -10.67
C ILE A 77 -0.58 -3.39 -11.72
N VAL A 78 -0.54 -3.04 -12.99
CA VAL A 78 -0.35 -4.02 -14.06
C VAL A 78 1.02 -4.69 -13.94
N GLU A 79 2.05 -3.92 -13.64
CA GLU A 79 3.42 -4.44 -13.48
C GLU A 79 3.53 -5.40 -12.29
N ALA A 80 2.81 -5.12 -11.21
CA ALA A 80 2.84 -5.94 -10.01
C ALA A 80 2.16 -7.30 -10.20
N GLY A 81 1.11 -7.36 -11.02
CA GLY A 81 0.28 -8.55 -11.16
C GLY A 81 1.06 -9.85 -11.36
N PRO A 82 1.97 -9.94 -12.34
CA PRO A 82 2.72 -11.18 -12.59
C PRO A 82 3.63 -11.62 -11.44
N LEU A 83 3.95 -10.71 -10.52
CA LEU A 83 4.82 -11.04 -9.38
C LEU A 83 4.04 -11.71 -8.25
N LEU A 84 2.72 -11.59 -8.23
CA LEU A 84 1.89 -12.05 -7.12
C LEU A 84 1.53 -13.52 -7.26
N ALA A 85 1.71 -14.28 -6.18
CA ALA A 85 1.33 -15.69 -6.10
C ALA A 85 -0.14 -15.86 -5.71
N ALA A 86 -0.75 -14.81 -5.16
CA ALA A 86 -2.15 -14.82 -4.73
C ALA A 86 -2.69 -13.40 -4.79
N GLU A 87 -4.01 -13.25 -4.73
CA GLU A 87 -4.62 -11.92 -4.66
C GLU A 87 -4.22 -11.24 -3.36
N PRO A 88 -3.93 -9.93 -3.40
CA PRO A 88 -3.64 -9.18 -2.18
C PRO A 88 -4.82 -9.25 -1.19
N ARG A 89 -4.49 -9.34 0.08
CA ARG A 89 -5.49 -9.32 1.15
C ARG A 89 -5.44 -7.94 1.81
N GLN A 90 -6.61 -7.35 2.05
CA GLN A 90 -6.70 -6.03 2.64
C GLN A 90 -7.53 -6.06 3.91
N ILE A 91 -7.06 -5.30 4.91
CA ILE A 91 -7.79 -5.06 6.15
C ILE A 91 -8.02 -3.55 6.20
N VAL A 92 -9.29 -3.16 6.34
CA VAL A 92 -9.68 -1.76 6.44
C VAL A 92 -10.05 -1.46 7.87
N LEU A 93 -9.47 -0.40 8.44
CA LEU A 93 -9.70 0.01 9.82
C LEU A 93 -10.02 1.51 9.88
N HIS A 94 -10.74 1.90 10.92
CA HIS A 94 -10.99 3.31 11.21
C HIS A 94 -10.17 3.71 12.43
N PRO A 95 -9.08 4.46 12.27
CA PRO A 95 -8.32 4.96 13.40
C PRO A 95 -9.18 5.83 14.31
N ILE A 96 -9.08 5.61 15.59
CA ILE A 96 -9.83 6.37 16.60
C ILE A 96 -8.92 7.38 17.28
N ALA A 97 -7.75 6.91 17.75
CA ALA A 97 -6.83 7.73 18.51
C ALA A 97 -5.49 7.02 18.62
N GLY A 98 -4.46 7.78 18.92
CA GLY A 98 -3.14 7.23 19.19
C GLY A 98 -2.04 8.18 18.81
N LYS A 99 -0.85 7.89 19.28
CA LYS A 99 0.32 8.68 18.92
C LYS A 99 0.60 8.51 17.43
N GLY A 100 0.85 9.60 16.75
CA GLY A 100 1.05 9.61 15.31
C GLY A 100 -0.22 9.83 14.53
N PHE A 101 -1.36 9.75 15.20
CA PHE A 101 -2.66 10.00 14.61
C PHE A 101 -3.40 11.04 15.45
N GLU A 102 -3.34 12.28 15.04
CA GLU A 102 -3.96 13.40 15.77
C GLU A 102 -4.62 14.37 14.82
#